data_ccb1d7d7c2b57298553eec54ee8afc8f
#
_entry.id   ccb1d7d7c2b57298553eec54ee8afc8f
#
_cell.length_a   1.000
_cell.length_b   1.000
_cell.length_c   1.000
_cell.angle_alpha   90.00
_cell.angle_beta   90.00
_cell.angle_gamma   90.00
#
_symmetry.space_group_name_H-M   'P 1'
#
loop_
_entity.id
_entity.type
_entity.pdbx_description
1 polymer ?
#
loop_
_entity_poly.entity_id
_entity_poly.type
_entity_poly.pdbx_seq_one_letter_code
_entity_poly.pdbx_strand_id
1 'polypeptide(L)'
;MMSKMGYKEGQGLGKEGQGIVEPVAASNQRGRRGLGLIVEDLMGDGPVKWDPKKEHMEIEEKVNWMEECTLPCPDITELRSWMREGSRKEEIEDETTFCDEEVLSAVLKCKSVFDSLEDQELRQARTRSNPFETISGVFFQNRAAMKMANMDAIFDFMFTDPKTPDQRSVIQKNELLYFADVCAGPGGFSEYILWRKKWRAKGFGFTLKGKCDFKLEDFFAGTPESFETHYGEGGINGDGNAFKEENFKAFKRYVLENTDDLGVHFMMADGGFTVEGQENIQEILSKQLYLCQFLFALHIVRTGGHFVCKLFDIFTPFSVGLVYLMYRAFERVCIHKPNTSRPANSERYIICKWKRQDCADIADYLYEVNCRLNQLGFTHLGSTRSMTDVTHIVPLELIMQDEAFFEYMRNSNNLCGEWQIMGLAKIVAFAKNQNLHEGRQSYIRDKCLQLWKVKQQVRRAPPNEKPDTAVMRLLDNQTEFLHSPVTLITPENLSECFKSGIYDWKCIILGSRAHLQPSASTYHDSQEIAGFFLGIGRSKVYHLCGNKWNRLRDDMKFELSPGTLIYGEIVKEMRGEARSQRRVSLVILQNM
;
A
#
# COMPACT_ATOMS: atom_id res chain seq x y z
N MET A 1 14.75 -56.41 5.14
CA MET A 1 15.72 -55.51 4.48
C MET A 1 17.04 -55.50 5.25
N MET A 2 17.02 -55.40 6.58
CA MET A 2 18.22 -55.35 7.43
C MET A 2 19.10 -56.62 7.33
N SER A 3 18.52 -57.81 7.23
CA SER A 3 19.28 -59.07 7.05
C SER A 3 20.04 -59.17 5.71
N LYS A 4 19.54 -58.45 4.65
CA LYS A 4 20.25 -58.35 3.36
C LYS A 4 21.43 -57.37 3.40
N MET A 5 21.53 -56.54 4.46
CA MET A 5 22.61 -55.58 4.69
C MET A 5 23.64 -56.10 5.73
N GLY A 6 23.57 -57.38 6.09
CA GLY A 6 24.53 -57.99 6.99
C GLY A 6 24.19 -57.87 8.48
N TYR A 7 22.99 -57.44 8.84
CA TYR A 7 22.56 -57.40 10.24
C TYR A 7 22.27 -58.82 10.75
N LYS A 8 22.86 -59.15 11.90
CA LYS A 8 22.56 -60.35 12.69
C LYS A 8 22.02 -59.93 14.05
N GLU A 9 20.94 -60.56 14.47
CA GLU A 9 20.30 -60.25 15.76
C GLU A 9 21.30 -60.46 16.91
N GLY A 10 21.47 -59.46 17.77
CA GLY A 10 22.42 -59.50 18.88
C GLY A 10 23.86 -59.07 18.55
N GLN A 11 24.15 -58.62 17.31
CA GLN A 11 25.45 -58.03 16.95
C GLN A 11 25.28 -56.59 16.39
N GLY A 12 26.15 -55.71 16.88
CA GLY A 12 26.22 -54.34 16.35
C GLY A 12 26.72 -54.29 14.91
N LEU A 13 26.24 -53.33 14.12
CA LEU A 13 26.72 -53.04 12.77
C LEU A 13 28.13 -52.41 12.82
N GLY A 14 29.03 -52.81 11.94
CA GLY A 14 30.38 -52.27 11.79
C GLY A 14 31.41 -53.39 11.62
N LYS A 15 32.61 -53.07 11.11
CA LYS A 15 33.67 -54.00 10.77
C LYS A 15 34.13 -54.79 11.99
N GLU A 16 33.95 -54.29 13.19
CA GLU A 16 34.31 -54.88 14.48
C GLU A 16 33.11 -55.05 15.42
N GLY A 17 31.86 -54.92 14.92
CA GLY A 17 30.63 -55.13 15.69
C GLY A 17 30.34 -54.13 16.78
N GLN A 18 30.99 -52.95 16.74
CA GLN A 18 30.89 -51.92 17.77
C GLN A 18 29.66 -50.99 17.61
N GLY A 19 28.82 -51.23 16.61
CA GLY A 19 27.58 -50.48 16.42
C GLY A 19 26.48 -50.85 17.41
N ILE A 20 25.42 -50.07 17.46
CA ILE A 20 24.25 -50.28 18.33
C ILE A 20 23.63 -51.64 18.03
N VAL A 21 23.47 -52.46 19.07
CA VAL A 21 22.98 -53.84 18.98
C VAL A 21 21.47 -53.91 18.77
N GLU A 22 20.72 -53.01 19.40
CA GLU A 22 19.27 -52.89 19.20
C GLU A 22 18.96 -51.86 18.14
N PRO A 23 18.05 -52.14 17.17
CA PRO A 23 17.58 -51.12 16.25
C PRO A 23 17.01 -49.96 17.03
N VAL A 24 17.44 -48.73 16.69
CA VAL A 24 16.82 -47.52 17.24
C VAL A 24 15.33 -47.62 16.95
N ALA A 25 14.50 -47.61 18.01
CA ALA A 25 13.06 -47.63 17.87
C ALA A 25 12.65 -46.46 16.93
N ALA A 26 11.79 -46.77 15.96
CA ALA A 26 11.27 -45.74 15.06
C ALA A 26 10.66 -44.66 15.93
N SER A 27 11.27 -43.46 15.91
CA SER A 27 10.77 -42.34 16.68
C SER A 27 9.38 -41.96 16.13
N ASN A 28 8.46 -41.64 17.02
CA ASN A 28 7.17 -41.06 16.65
C ASN A 28 7.30 -39.65 16.01
N GLN A 29 8.52 -39.30 15.60
CA GLN A 29 8.79 -38.02 14.95
C GLN A 29 8.08 -37.95 13.60
N ARG A 30 7.26 -36.93 13.46
CA ARG A 30 6.57 -36.57 12.21
C ARG A 30 7.34 -35.44 11.53
N GLY A 31 7.80 -35.67 10.32
CA GLY A 31 8.50 -34.68 9.52
C GLY A 31 10.03 -34.67 9.65
N ARG A 32 10.68 -33.59 9.23
CA ARG A 32 12.15 -33.42 9.21
C ARG A 32 12.74 -32.85 10.50
N ARG A 33 12.07 -32.99 11.62
CA ARG A 33 12.55 -32.51 12.93
C ARG A 33 13.79 -33.29 13.36
N GLY A 34 14.75 -32.59 13.94
CA GLY A 34 15.93 -33.26 14.55
C GLY A 34 15.53 -34.23 15.68
N LEU A 35 16.35 -35.27 15.87
CA LEU A 35 16.12 -36.26 16.94
C LEU A 35 16.08 -35.55 18.30
N GLY A 36 14.95 -35.63 18.99
CA GLY A 36 14.80 -35.15 20.37
C GLY A 36 14.09 -33.83 20.59
N LEU A 37 13.63 -33.13 19.54
CA LEU A 37 12.83 -31.92 19.72
C LEU A 37 11.38 -32.32 20.04
N ILE A 38 11.00 -32.22 21.30
CA ILE A 38 9.62 -32.34 21.78
C ILE A 38 9.16 -30.92 22.04
N VAL A 39 8.22 -30.41 21.23
CA VAL A 39 7.55 -29.14 21.50
C VAL A 39 6.36 -29.45 22.41
N GLU A 40 6.57 -29.35 23.71
CA GLU A 40 5.56 -29.72 24.73
C GLU A 40 4.26 -28.94 24.57
N ASP A 41 4.33 -27.65 24.24
CA ASP A 41 3.17 -26.78 24.06
C ASP A 41 2.32 -27.12 22.82
N LEU A 42 2.88 -27.82 21.82
CA LEU A 42 2.13 -28.35 20.68
C LEU A 42 1.51 -29.71 20.93
N MET A 43 1.84 -30.40 22.04
CA MET A 43 1.25 -31.70 22.38
C MET A 43 -0.21 -31.58 22.85
N GLY A 44 -0.62 -30.44 23.41
CA GLY A 44 -2.02 -30.10 23.73
C GLY A 44 -2.83 -29.68 22.52
N ASP A 45 -4.15 -29.58 22.62
CA ASP A 45 -5.04 -29.12 21.54
C ASP A 45 -4.90 -27.62 21.21
N GLY A 46 -3.97 -26.90 21.87
CA GLY A 46 -3.87 -25.46 21.86
C GLY A 46 -4.98 -24.83 22.70
N PRO A 47 -4.99 -23.51 22.88
CA PRO A 47 -6.04 -22.85 23.67
C PRO A 47 -7.43 -22.97 23.03
N VAL A 48 -7.49 -23.11 21.71
CA VAL A 48 -8.74 -23.29 20.95
C VAL A 48 -8.54 -24.36 19.87
N LYS A 49 -9.49 -25.29 19.75
CA LYS A 49 -9.50 -26.32 18.71
C LYS A 49 -10.10 -25.80 17.41
N TRP A 50 -9.41 -26.06 16.29
CA TRP A 50 -9.94 -25.73 14.97
C TRP A 50 -11.23 -26.53 14.68
N ASP A 51 -12.30 -25.81 14.35
CA ASP A 51 -13.57 -26.34 13.89
C ASP A 51 -13.84 -25.86 12.46
N PRO A 52 -13.84 -26.74 11.45
CA PRO A 52 -14.12 -26.37 10.07
C PRO A 52 -15.48 -25.71 9.85
N LYS A 53 -16.47 -25.95 10.75
CA LYS A 53 -17.80 -25.35 10.65
C LYS A 53 -17.84 -23.89 11.10
N LYS A 54 -16.90 -23.48 11.93
CA LYS A 54 -16.75 -22.11 12.42
C LYS A 54 -15.76 -21.29 11.59
N GLU A 55 -15.11 -21.91 10.59
CA GLU A 55 -14.21 -21.22 9.69
C GLU A 55 -14.98 -20.27 8.79
N HIS A 56 -14.66 -18.98 8.86
CA HIS A 56 -15.18 -18.00 7.92
C HIS A 56 -14.57 -18.22 6.54
N MET A 57 -15.40 -18.43 5.54
CA MET A 57 -14.98 -18.76 4.19
C MET A 57 -16.04 -18.31 3.18
N GLU A 58 -15.99 -17.05 2.82
CA GLU A 58 -16.84 -16.47 1.77
C GLU A 58 -15.94 -15.95 0.64
N ILE A 59 -16.22 -16.37 -0.61
CA ILE A 59 -15.49 -15.87 -1.80
C ILE A 59 -16.04 -14.51 -2.20
N GLU A 60 -17.37 -14.33 -2.11
CA GLU A 60 -18.04 -13.06 -2.35
C GLU A 60 -18.18 -12.32 -1.02
N GLU A 61 -17.28 -11.39 -0.81
CA GLU A 61 -17.17 -10.64 0.44
C GLU A 61 -18.30 -9.62 0.58
N LYS A 62 -18.88 -9.54 1.77
CA LYS A 62 -19.88 -8.53 2.11
C LYS A 62 -19.23 -7.36 2.83
N VAL A 63 -19.60 -6.15 2.44
CA VAL A 63 -19.14 -4.93 3.06
C VAL A 63 -20.15 -4.47 4.11
N ASN A 64 -19.70 -4.28 5.34
CA ASN A 64 -20.49 -3.72 6.41
C ASN A 64 -20.04 -2.28 6.67
N TRP A 65 -20.78 -1.29 6.15
CA TRP A 65 -20.52 0.12 6.37
C TRP A 65 -21.03 0.56 7.74
N MET A 66 -20.30 1.48 8.39
CA MET A 66 -20.82 2.24 9.52
C MET A 66 -22.05 3.05 9.08
N GLU A 67 -22.93 3.33 10.00
CA GLU A 67 -24.00 4.31 9.78
C GLU A 67 -23.37 5.66 9.45
N GLU A 68 -24.04 6.47 8.64
CA GLU A 68 -23.52 7.76 8.22
C GLU A 68 -23.49 8.73 9.40
N CYS A 69 -22.34 9.36 9.65
CA CYS A 69 -22.23 10.38 10.67
C CYS A 69 -22.88 11.68 10.22
N THR A 70 -23.94 12.08 10.90
CA THR A 70 -24.68 13.33 10.62
C THR A 70 -24.14 14.53 11.42
N LEU A 71 -23.24 14.30 12.38
CA LEU A 71 -22.68 15.37 13.20
C LEU A 71 -21.70 16.22 12.37
N PRO A 72 -21.66 17.56 12.60
CA PRO A 72 -20.65 18.42 11.99
C PRO A 72 -19.25 18.03 12.47
N CYS A 73 -18.22 18.30 11.69
CA CYS A 73 -16.85 18.14 12.16
C CYS A 73 -16.61 19.06 13.37
N PRO A 74 -15.91 18.58 14.40
CA PRO A 74 -15.56 19.38 15.56
C PRO A 74 -14.54 20.45 15.18
N ASP A 75 -14.60 21.62 15.83
CA ASP A 75 -13.61 22.67 15.64
C ASP A 75 -12.28 22.35 16.35
N ILE A 76 -11.23 23.06 15.97
CA ILE A 76 -9.88 22.83 16.51
C ILE A 76 -9.79 23.08 18.02
N THR A 77 -10.61 23.97 18.59
CA THR A 77 -10.61 24.25 20.05
C THR A 77 -11.20 23.08 20.82
N GLU A 78 -12.30 22.55 20.30
CA GLU A 78 -12.92 21.33 20.83
C GLU A 78 -11.94 20.15 20.76
N LEU A 79 -11.34 19.89 19.58
CA LEU A 79 -10.39 18.81 19.34
C LEU A 79 -9.18 18.87 20.27
N ARG A 80 -8.59 20.04 20.49
CA ARG A 80 -7.46 20.21 21.42
C ARG A 80 -7.83 19.84 22.87
N SER A 81 -9.09 20.01 23.25
CA SER A 81 -9.57 19.61 24.57
C SER A 81 -9.69 18.10 24.75
N TRP A 82 -9.68 17.33 23.66
CA TRP A 82 -9.85 15.87 23.66
C TRP A 82 -8.57 15.11 23.94
N MET A 83 -7.40 15.68 23.61
CA MET A 83 -6.13 14.99 23.79
C MET A 83 -5.84 14.73 25.27
N ARG A 84 -5.49 13.50 25.62
CA ARG A 84 -5.09 13.08 26.96
C ARG A 84 -3.76 12.37 26.91
N GLU A 85 -2.91 12.71 27.87
CA GLU A 85 -1.66 12.04 28.13
C GLU A 85 -1.79 11.14 29.35
N GLY A 86 -1.02 10.07 29.37
CA GLY A 86 -0.99 9.12 30.47
C GLY A 86 0.26 8.27 30.43
N SER A 87 0.33 7.27 31.29
CA SER A 87 1.42 6.31 31.28
C SER A 87 1.44 5.55 29.97
N ARG A 88 2.65 5.35 29.43
CA ARG A 88 2.85 4.52 28.26
C ARG A 88 2.35 3.12 28.50
N LYS A 89 1.59 2.60 27.54
CA LYS A 89 1.05 1.26 27.58
C LYS A 89 2.04 0.28 26.95
N GLU A 90 2.26 -0.85 27.59
CA GLU A 90 3.17 -1.92 27.14
C GLU A 90 2.43 -3.23 26.87
N GLU A 91 1.16 -3.33 27.30
CA GLU A 91 0.29 -4.50 27.16
C GLU A 91 -1.10 -4.07 26.72
N ILE A 92 -1.88 -4.99 26.14
CA ILE A 92 -3.25 -4.73 25.67
C ILE A 92 -4.29 -5.67 26.29
N GLU A 93 -3.89 -6.47 27.25
CA GLU A 93 -4.75 -7.52 27.86
C GLU A 93 -5.99 -6.95 28.55
N ASP A 94 -5.91 -5.71 29.01
CA ASP A 94 -6.99 -4.96 29.70
C ASP A 94 -7.87 -4.12 28.75
N GLU A 95 -7.60 -4.15 27.42
CA GLU A 95 -8.33 -3.35 26.42
C GLU A 95 -9.67 -3.99 26.01
N THR A 96 -10.59 -4.07 26.98
CA THR A 96 -11.89 -4.75 26.82
C THR A 96 -13.05 -3.82 26.47
N THR A 97 -12.81 -2.51 26.38
CA THR A 97 -13.87 -1.55 26.04
C THR A 97 -14.46 -1.79 24.63
N PHE A 98 -13.59 -2.03 23.66
CA PHE A 98 -13.98 -2.21 22.24
C PHE A 98 -13.84 -3.66 21.75
N CYS A 99 -13.67 -4.62 22.67
CA CYS A 99 -13.59 -6.04 22.37
C CYS A 99 -14.05 -6.83 23.58
N ASP A 100 -14.72 -7.95 23.40
CA ASP A 100 -15.09 -8.83 24.49
C ASP A 100 -13.84 -9.46 25.11
N GLU A 101 -13.79 -9.50 26.44
CA GLU A 101 -12.66 -10.03 27.21
C GLU A 101 -12.29 -11.46 26.80
N GLU A 102 -13.30 -12.31 26.59
CA GLU A 102 -13.09 -13.69 26.15
C GLU A 102 -12.41 -13.77 24.79
N VAL A 103 -12.83 -12.93 23.84
CA VAL A 103 -12.26 -12.87 22.48
C VAL A 103 -10.84 -12.34 22.53
N LEU A 104 -10.61 -11.23 23.22
CA LEU A 104 -9.28 -10.63 23.37
C LEU A 104 -8.30 -11.63 24.00
N SER A 105 -8.66 -12.22 25.14
CA SER A 105 -7.84 -13.23 25.83
C SER A 105 -7.53 -14.44 24.93
N ALA A 106 -8.52 -14.93 24.17
CA ALA A 106 -8.31 -16.04 23.24
C ALA A 106 -7.37 -15.69 22.08
N VAL A 107 -7.50 -14.48 21.49
CA VAL A 107 -6.60 -14.00 20.43
C VAL A 107 -5.16 -13.96 20.92
N LEU A 108 -4.91 -13.33 22.08
CA LEU A 108 -3.58 -13.19 22.65
C LEU A 108 -2.94 -14.57 22.97
N LYS A 109 -3.70 -15.46 23.60
CA LYS A 109 -3.25 -16.84 23.86
C LYS A 109 -2.96 -17.63 22.58
N CYS A 110 -3.80 -17.47 21.54
CA CYS A 110 -3.57 -18.16 20.28
C CYS A 110 -2.32 -17.63 19.55
N LYS A 111 -2.03 -16.33 19.62
CA LYS A 111 -0.80 -15.74 19.06
C LYS A 111 0.45 -16.31 19.74
N SER A 112 0.49 -16.36 21.07
CA SER A 112 1.66 -16.81 21.84
C SER A 112 2.05 -18.28 21.59
N VAL A 113 1.14 -19.11 21.08
CA VAL A 113 1.46 -20.51 20.70
C VAL A 113 2.51 -20.59 19.58
N PHE A 114 2.60 -19.57 18.74
CA PHE A 114 3.53 -19.57 17.59
C PHE A 114 4.97 -19.24 17.98
N ASP A 115 5.21 -18.65 19.15
CA ASP A 115 6.55 -18.34 19.66
C ASP A 115 7.39 -19.62 19.86
N SER A 116 6.71 -20.78 20.00
CA SER A 116 7.33 -22.10 20.17
C SER A 116 7.58 -22.87 18.85
N LEU A 117 7.13 -22.36 17.70
CA LEU A 117 7.29 -23.00 16.39
C LEU A 117 8.51 -22.47 15.63
N GLU A 118 9.24 -23.39 14.96
CA GLU A 118 10.25 -22.95 14.01
C GLU A 118 9.63 -22.22 12.82
N ASP A 119 10.24 -21.12 12.40
CA ASP A 119 9.80 -20.27 11.29
C ASP A 119 9.42 -21.05 10.03
N GLN A 120 10.20 -22.07 9.68
CA GLN A 120 9.97 -22.88 8.49
C GLN A 120 8.70 -23.72 8.62
N GLU A 121 8.47 -24.33 9.78
CA GLU A 121 7.27 -25.14 10.03
C GLU A 121 6.01 -24.26 10.03
N LEU A 122 6.09 -23.11 10.69
CA LEU A 122 5.02 -22.13 10.70
C LEU A 122 4.66 -21.65 9.28
N ARG A 123 5.68 -21.33 8.46
CA ARG A 123 5.46 -20.94 7.06
C ARG A 123 4.79 -22.03 6.25
N GLN A 124 5.23 -23.29 6.39
CA GLN A 124 4.65 -24.44 5.68
C GLN A 124 3.22 -24.72 6.12
N ALA A 125 2.94 -24.72 7.42
CA ALA A 125 1.60 -24.92 7.95
C ALA A 125 0.64 -23.80 7.48
N ARG A 126 1.09 -22.56 7.55
CA ARG A 126 0.34 -21.39 7.07
C ARG A 126 0.03 -21.45 5.58
N THR A 127 0.99 -21.85 4.75
CA THR A 127 0.79 -22.00 3.29
C THR A 127 -0.21 -23.10 2.96
N ARG A 128 -0.17 -24.22 3.68
CA ARG A 128 -1.09 -25.35 3.46
C ARG A 128 -2.49 -25.09 3.99
N SER A 129 -2.63 -24.28 5.04
CA SER A 129 -3.91 -24.03 5.72
C SER A 129 -4.70 -22.85 5.13
N ASN A 130 -4.02 -21.84 4.55
CA ASN A 130 -4.70 -20.64 4.04
C ASN A 130 -5.43 -20.92 2.72
N PRO A 131 -6.77 -20.74 2.66
CA PRO A 131 -7.55 -20.99 1.45
C PRO A 131 -7.15 -20.08 0.27
N PHE A 132 -6.66 -18.88 0.54
CA PHE A 132 -6.34 -17.84 -0.45
C PHE A 132 -4.84 -17.76 -0.79
N GLU A 133 -4.00 -18.68 -0.29
CA GLU A 133 -2.53 -18.56 -0.43
C GLU A 133 -2.06 -18.64 -1.89
N THR A 134 -2.73 -19.46 -2.71
CA THR A 134 -2.37 -19.65 -4.12
C THR A 134 -2.68 -18.47 -5.02
N ILE A 135 -3.43 -17.47 -4.54
CA ILE A 135 -3.63 -16.21 -5.26
C ILE A 135 -2.28 -15.52 -5.45
N SER A 136 -1.43 -15.47 -4.39
CA SER A 136 -0.08 -14.92 -4.45
C SER A 136 -0.04 -13.53 -5.12
N GLY A 137 0.97 -13.24 -5.94
CA GLY A 137 1.08 -11.98 -6.72
C GLY A 137 0.52 -12.08 -8.14
N VAL A 138 0.10 -13.25 -8.60
CA VAL A 138 -0.28 -13.53 -9.99
C VAL A 138 0.86 -13.07 -10.92
N PHE A 139 0.66 -11.98 -11.69
CA PHE A 139 1.69 -11.39 -12.56
C PHE A 139 2.26 -10.08 -12.03
N PHE A 140 1.79 -9.61 -10.88
CA PHE A 140 2.34 -8.44 -10.20
C PHE A 140 3.61 -8.78 -9.42
N GLN A 141 4.35 -7.77 -8.98
CA GLN A 141 5.60 -7.98 -8.23
C GLN A 141 5.39 -8.73 -6.90
N ASN A 142 4.25 -8.54 -6.24
CA ASN A 142 3.95 -9.15 -4.96
C ASN A 142 2.44 -9.28 -4.70
N ARG A 143 2.09 -9.92 -3.57
CA ARG A 143 0.69 -10.14 -3.19
C ARG A 143 -0.05 -8.87 -2.75
N ALA A 144 0.65 -7.77 -2.45
CA ALA A 144 -0.01 -6.52 -2.08
C ALA A 144 -0.86 -5.98 -3.24
N ALA A 145 -0.38 -6.11 -4.48
CA ALA A 145 -1.18 -5.78 -5.66
C ALA A 145 -2.52 -6.52 -5.70
N MET A 146 -2.54 -7.78 -5.27
CA MET A 146 -3.76 -8.58 -5.22
C MET A 146 -4.68 -8.20 -4.06
N LYS A 147 -4.14 -7.68 -2.94
CA LYS A 147 -4.98 -7.09 -1.89
C LYS A 147 -5.73 -5.88 -2.43
N MET A 148 -5.02 -5.01 -3.17
CA MET A 148 -5.64 -3.83 -3.77
C MET A 148 -6.67 -4.22 -4.84
N ALA A 149 -6.39 -5.25 -5.68
CA ALA A 149 -7.33 -5.78 -6.65
C ALA A 149 -8.61 -6.33 -6.00
N ASN A 150 -8.46 -7.03 -4.89
CA ASN A 150 -9.57 -7.53 -4.08
C ASN A 150 -10.41 -6.37 -3.55
N MET A 151 -9.79 -5.43 -2.83
CA MET A 151 -10.50 -4.28 -2.26
C MET A 151 -11.17 -3.42 -3.33
N ASP A 152 -10.47 -3.10 -4.41
CA ASP A 152 -11.05 -2.29 -5.49
C ASP A 152 -12.30 -2.95 -6.07
N ALA A 153 -12.28 -4.27 -6.28
CA ALA A 153 -13.42 -5.01 -6.81
C ALA A 153 -14.62 -5.07 -5.86
N ILE A 154 -14.41 -5.36 -4.57
CA ILE A 154 -15.52 -5.45 -3.60
C ILE A 154 -16.13 -4.09 -3.26
N PHE A 155 -15.38 -3.01 -3.45
CA PHE A 155 -15.86 -1.63 -3.28
C PHE A 155 -16.29 -0.97 -4.60
N ASP A 156 -16.72 -1.77 -5.60
CA ASP A 156 -17.22 -1.30 -6.89
C ASP A 156 -16.23 -0.42 -7.65
N PHE A 157 -14.97 -0.82 -7.63
CA PHE A 157 -13.85 -0.13 -8.30
C PHE A 157 -13.70 1.34 -7.87
N MET A 158 -14.04 1.66 -6.61
CA MET A 158 -14.02 3.04 -6.10
C MET A 158 -12.65 3.72 -6.20
N PHE A 159 -11.56 2.97 -6.29
CA PHE A 159 -10.20 3.51 -6.39
C PHE A 159 -9.80 3.74 -7.85
N THR A 160 -10.17 2.81 -8.74
CA THR A 160 -9.81 2.93 -10.15
C THR A 160 -10.88 3.61 -11.01
N ASP A 161 -12.12 3.69 -10.54
CA ASP A 161 -13.24 4.39 -11.18
C ASP A 161 -14.08 5.13 -10.12
N PRO A 162 -13.48 6.16 -9.45
CA PRO A 162 -14.17 6.87 -8.37
C PRO A 162 -15.43 7.58 -8.87
N LYS A 163 -16.51 7.41 -8.09
CA LYS A 163 -17.83 7.98 -8.39
C LYS A 163 -18.32 8.84 -7.23
N THR A 164 -19.10 9.84 -7.57
CA THR A 164 -19.87 10.64 -6.61
C THR A 164 -20.97 9.77 -5.97
N PRO A 165 -21.62 10.21 -4.86
CA PRO A 165 -22.74 9.49 -4.28
C PRO A 165 -23.86 9.17 -5.28
N ASP A 166 -24.10 10.04 -6.25
CA ASP A 166 -25.10 9.86 -7.31
C ASP A 166 -24.55 9.09 -8.55
N GLN A 167 -23.48 8.33 -8.37
CA GLN A 167 -22.88 7.41 -9.35
C GLN A 167 -22.30 8.06 -10.61
N ARG A 168 -22.06 9.37 -10.62
CA ARG A 168 -21.33 10.04 -11.71
C ARG A 168 -19.83 9.87 -11.53
N SER A 169 -19.10 9.74 -12.65
CA SER A 169 -17.64 9.71 -12.60
C SER A 169 -17.08 11.01 -12.02
N VAL A 170 -16.18 10.90 -11.05
CA VAL A 170 -15.44 12.05 -10.51
C VAL A 170 -14.37 12.51 -11.50
N ILE A 171 -13.83 11.59 -12.31
CA ILE A 171 -12.76 11.90 -13.26
C ILE A 171 -13.38 12.52 -14.52
N GLN A 172 -12.99 13.73 -14.86
CA GLN A 172 -13.43 14.39 -16.07
C GLN A 172 -12.81 13.75 -17.32
N LYS A 173 -13.42 14.00 -18.50
CA LYS A 173 -13.02 13.35 -19.77
C LYS A 173 -11.52 13.46 -20.09
N ASN A 174 -10.88 14.56 -19.70
CA ASN A 174 -9.47 14.85 -19.99
C ASN A 174 -8.61 14.92 -18.72
N GLU A 175 -9.10 14.41 -17.61
CA GLU A 175 -8.41 14.39 -16.33
C GLU A 175 -7.73 13.04 -16.11
N LEU A 176 -6.54 13.05 -15.49
CA LEU A 176 -5.89 11.86 -14.97
C LEU A 176 -6.47 11.51 -13.60
N LEU A 177 -6.50 10.22 -13.30
CA LEU A 177 -6.72 9.76 -11.94
C LEU A 177 -5.46 10.04 -11.12
N TYR A 178 -5.52 10.99 -10.21
CA TYR A 178 -4.45 11.26 -9.26
C TYR A 178 -4.59 10.38 -8.02
N PHE A 179 -3.52 9.70 -7.62
CA PHE A 179 -3.51 8.91 -6.40
C PHE A 179 -2.20 9.07 -5.64
N ALA A 180 -2.22 8.80 -4.33
CA ALA A 180 -1.02 8.73 -3.53
C ALA A 180 -0.90 7.36 -2.86
N ASP A 181 0.34 6.89 -2.68
CA ASP A 181 0.66 5.61 -2.03
C ASP A 181 1.73 5.88 -0.95
N VAL A 182 1.31 5.84 0.32
CA VAL A 182 2.12 6.30 1.46
C VAL A 182 2.52 5.12 2.32
N CYS A 183 3.80 5.08 2.72
CA CYS A 183 4.41 3.96 3.46
C CYS A 183 4.29 2.61 2.72
N ALA A 184 4.45 2.63 1.41
CA ALA A 184 3.94 1.60 0.53
C ALA A 184 5.02 0.84 -0.27
N GLY A 185 6.31 1.06 -0.02
CA GLY A 185 7.34 0.26 -0.69
C GLY A 185 7.16 -1.26 -0.46
N PRO A 186 7.38 -2.09 -1.46
CA PRO A 186 7.97 -1.82 -2.78
C PRO A 186 7.00 -1.35 -3.88
N GLY A 187 5.70 -1.06 -3.59
CA GLY A 187 4.78 -0.43 -4.53
C GLY A 187 3.75 -1.35 -5.18
N GLY A 188 3.40 -2.47 -4.52
CA GLY A 188 2.44 -3.41 -5.09
C GLY A 188 1.04 -2.82 -5.32
N PHE A 189 0.55 -1.95 -4.43
CA PHE A 189 -0.72 -1.25 -4.61
C PHE A 189 -0.68 -0.35 -5.84
N SER A 190 0.40 0.43 -5.96
CA SER A 190 0.61 1.33 -7.10
C SER A 190 0.71 0.58 -8.42
N GLU A 191 1.41 -0.56 -8.48
CA GLU A 191 1.50 -1.37 -9.70
C GLU A 191 0.10 -1.84 -10.17
N TYR A 192 -0.78 -2.23 -9.23
CA TYR A 192 -2.16 -2.59 -9.59
C TYR A 192 -2.94 -1.42 -10.17
N ILE A 193 -2.89 -0.24 -9.55
CA ILE A 193 -3.61 0.96 -10.04
C ILE A 193 -3.12 1.34 -11.44
N LEU A 194 -1.81 1.38 -11.63
CA LEU A 194 -1.20 1.70 -12.92
C LEU A 194 -1.52 0.65 -13.99
N TRP A 195 -1.56 -0.63 -13.64
CA TRP A 195 -2.01 -1.67 -14.55
C TRP A 195 -3.48 -1.48 -14.97
N ARG A 196 -4.36 -1.16 -14.03
CA ARG A 196 -5.80 -1.00 -14.29
C ARG A 196 -6.09 0.25 -15.10
N LYS A 197 -5.43 1.35 -14.79
CA LYS A 197 -5.65 2.67 -15.43
C LYS A 197 -4.70 2.94 -16.59
N LYS A 198 -3.60 2.20 -16.66
CA LYS A 198 -2.54 2.44 -17.63
C LYS A 198 -2.03 3.90 -17.52
N TRP A 199 -1.84 4.59 -18.65
CA TRP A 199 -1.38 5.98 -18.70
C TRP A 199 -2.39 7.02 -18.14
N ARG A 200 -3.62 6.61 -17.80
CA ARG A 200 -4.66 7.52 -17.29
C ARG A 200 -4.59 7.77 -15.79
N ALA A 201 -3.55 7.38 -15.13
CA ALA A 201 -3.32 7.66 -13.74
C ALA A 201 -1.94 8.26 -13.53
N LYS A 202 -1.84 9.16 -12.56
CA LYS A 202 -0.58 9.63 -12.00
C LYS A 202 -0.55 9.31 -10.53
N GLY A 203 0.51 8.65 -10.08
CA GLY A 203 0.75 8.31 -8.70
C GLY A 203 1.83 9.15 -8.05
N PHE A 204 1.66 9.42 -6.75
CA PHE A 204 2.63 10.06 -5.88
C PHE A 204 2.99 9.08 -4.77
N GLY A 205 4.24 8.63 -4.72
CA GLY A 205 4.72 7.67 -3.75
C GLY A 205 5.49 8.32 -2.62
N PHE A 206 5.23 7.91 -1.38
CA PHE A 206 6.02 8.29 -0.23
C PHE A 206 6.32 7.06 0.62
N THR A 207 7.60 6.78 0.86
CA THR A 207 8.01 5.63 1.67
C THR A 207 9.39 5.85 2.28
N LEU A 208 9.70 5.06 3.32
CA LEU A 208 11.02 5.04 3.94
C LEU A 208 12.06 4.52 2.93
N LYS A 209 13.11 5.30 2.72
CA LYS A 209 14.18 4.97 1.77
C LYS A 209 15.01 3.75 2.22
N GLY A 210 15.58 3.04 1.27
CA GLY A 210 16.44 1.88 1.51
C GLY A 210 15.72 0.55 1.30
N LYS A 211 15.66 -0.32 2.30
CA LYS A 211 15.05 -1.67 2.15
C LYS A 211 13.54 -1.62 1.85
N CYS A 212 12.88 -0.57 2.30
CA CYS A 212 11.44 -0.36 2.13
C CYS A 212 11.10 0.56 0.94
N ASP A 213 12.06 0.81 0.05
CA ASP A 213 11.89 1.70 -1.09
C ASP A 213 11.02 1.09 -2.19
N PHE A 214 10.46 1.95 -3.03
CA PHE A 214 9.77 1.52 -4.25
C PHE A 214 10.73 0.84 -5.21
N LYS A 215 10.27 -0.24 -5.83
CA LYS A 215 11.00 -1.00 -6.86
C LYS A 215 10.33 -0.81 -8.20
N LEU A 216 10.49 0.39 -8.77
CA LEU A 216 9.85 0.76 -10.03
C LEU A 216 10.32 -0.12 -11.20
N GLU A 217 11.54 -0.64 -11.13
CA GLU A 217 12.09 -1.59 -12.10
C GLU A 217 11.34 -2.94 -12.12
N ASP A 218 10.60 -3.23 -11.06
CA ASP A 218 9.78 -4.42 -10.91
C ASP A 218 8.30 -4.20 -11.30
N PHE A 219 7.89 -3.01 -11.71
CA PHE A 219 6.52 -2.70 -12.16
C PHE A 219 6.29 -3.25 -13.58
N PHE A 220 6.30 -4.57 -13.74
CA PHE A 220 6.16 -5.19 -15.06
C PHE A 220 4.74 -5.10 -15.63
N ALA A 221 3.75 -4.98 -14.77
CA ALA A 221 2.35 -4.91 -15.16
C ALA A 221 1.86 -3.47 -15.35
N GLY A 222 2.41 -2.51 -14.60
CA GLY A 222 2.02 -1.11 -14.63
C GLY A 222 2.91 -0.26 -15.54
N THR A 223 2.70 1.04 -15.48
CA THR A 223 3.50 2.06 -16.16
C THR A 223 4.28 2.87 -15.12
N PRO A 224 5.50 2.45 -14.73
CA PRO A 224 6.25 3.13 -13.66
C PRO A 224 6.53 4.60 -13.98
N GLU A 225 6.52 4.98 -15.24
CA GLU A 225 6.74 6.33 -15.74
C GLU A 225 5.67 7.34 -15.28
N SER A 226 4.49 6.85 -14.92
CA SER A 226 3.42 7.68 -14.37
C SER A 226 3.35 7.65 -12.83
N PHE A 227 4.44 7.24 -12.17
CA PHE A 227 4.55 7.18 -10.72
C PHE A 227 5.80 7.92 -10.24
N GLU A 228 5.61 8.91 -9.39
CA GLU A 228 6.70 9.70 -8.82
C GLU A 228 6.94 9.36 -7.36
N THR A 229 8.20 9.07 -7.03
CA THR A 229 8.62 8.80 -5.66
C THR A 229 9.16 10.08 -5.00
N HIS A 230 8.76 10.31 -3.75
CA HIS A 230 9.18 11.45 -2.96
C HIS A 230 9.51 11.00 -1.53
N TYR A 231 10.54 11.57 -0.92
CA TYR A 231 11.04 11.12 0.38
C TYR A 231 11.04 12.23 1.44
N GLY A 232 10.20 13.24 1.25
CA GLY A 232 10.07 14.35 2.19
C GLY A 232 11.00 15.51 1.87
N GLU A 233 11.52 16.16 2.89
CA GLU A 233 12.45 17.28 2.74
C GLU A 233 13.69 16.86 1.96
N GLY A 234 14.08 17.65 0.97
CA GLY A 234 15.11 17.29 0.00
C GLY A 234 14.61 16.43 -1.18
N GLY A 235 13.31 16.17 -1.29
CA GLY A 235 12.68 15.47 -2.42
C GLY A 235 13.23 14.04 -2.57
N ILE A 236 13.87 13.74 -3.69
CA ILE A 236 14.46 12.42 -3.95
C ILE A 236 15.64 12.07 -3.01
N ASN A 237 16.26 13.06 -2.38
CA ASN A 237 17.35 12.86 -1.43
C ASN A 237 16.88 12.78 0.02
N GLY A 238 15.58 12.92 0.29
CA GLY A 238 14.99 12.75 1.61
C GLY A 238 15.13 11.34 2.15
N ASP A 239 14.72 11.12 3.41
CA ASP A 239 14.78 9.82 4.06
C ASP A 239 13.44 9.05 4.06
N GLY A 240 12.33 9.71 3.72
CA GLY A 240 11.00 9.12 3.64
C GLY A 240 10.39 8.76 5.00
N ASN A 241 10.90 9.29 6.10
CA ASN A 241 10.36 9.04 7.42
C ASN A 241 9.04 9.82 7.62
N ALA A 242 7.92 9.11 7.65
CA ALA A 242 6.57 9.69 7.79
C ALA A 242 6.32 10.39 9.13
N PHE A 243 7.09 10.10 10.16
CA PHE A 243 6.94 10.70 11.50
C PHE A 243 7.45 12.13 11.56
N LYS A 244 8.36 12.50 10.65
CA LYS A 244 9.00 13.81 10.61
C LYS A 244 8.07 14.85 9.99
N GLU A 245 7.89 15.95 10.71
CA GLU A 245 7.02 17.04 10.29
C GLU A 245 7.48 17.71 8.98
N GLU A 246 8.79 17.90 8.82
CA GLU A 246 9.37 18.47 7.59
C GLU A 246 9.09 17.61 6.37
N ASN A 247 9.17 16.29 6.51
CA ASN A 247 8.87 15.35 5.43
C ASN A 247 7.40 15.37 5.01
N PHE A 248 6.52 15.39 6.02
CA PHE A 248 5.09 15.55 5.79
C PHE A 248 4.78 16.86 5.04
N LYS A 249 5.31 17.99 5.52
CA LYS A 249 5.09 19.31 4.89
C LYS A 249 5.60 19.35 3.45
N ALA A 250 6.78 18.79 3.21
CA ALA A 250 7.37 18.74 1.87
C ALA A 250 6.52 17.90 0.90
N PHE A 251 6.07 16.72 1.32
CA PHE A 251 5.24 15.86 0.48
C PHE A 251 3.84 16.45 0.24
N LYS A 252 3.19 17.01 1.29
CA LYS A 252 1.92 17.71 1.15
C LYS A 252 2.02 18.82 0.09
N ARG A 253 3.01 19.70 0.21
CA ARG A 253 3.25 20.78 -0.75
C ARG A 253 3.43 20.23 -2.16
N TYR A 254 4.29 19.23 -2.32
CA TYR A 254 4.56 18.60 -3.60
C TYR A 254 3.30 18.04 -4.28
N VAL A 255 2.46 17.31 -3.54
CA VAL A 255 1.21 16.76 -4.07
C VAL A 255 0.25 17.89 -4.48
N LEU A 256 0.06 18.90 -3.64
CA LEU A 256 -0.86 20.02 -3.92
C LEU A 256 -0.41 20.83 -5.14
N GLU A 257 0.87 21.20 -5.23
CA GLU A 257 1.45 21.89 -6.38
C GLU A 257 1.25 21.12 -7.71
N ASN A 258 1.25 19.79 -7.66
CA ASN A 258 1.08 18.94 -8.84
C ASN A 258 -0.38 18.51 -9.10
N THR A 259 -1.33 18.99 -8.32
CA THR A 259 -2.76 18.67 -8.45
C THR A 259 -3.65 19.91 -8.41
N ASP A 260 -3.07 21.09 -8.71
CA ASP A 260 -3.78 22.38 -8.74
C ASP A 260 -4.46 22.73 -7.41
N ASP A 261 -3.79 22.44 -6.30
CA ASP A 261 -4.28 22.59 -4.93
C ASP A 261 -5.54 21.76 -4.60
N LEU A 262 -6.01 20.93 -5.53
CA LEU A 262 -7.19 20.09 -5.29
C LEU A 262 -6.85 18.83 -4.46
N GLY A 263 -5.63 18.33 -4.57
CA GLY A 263 -5.22 17.06 -3.99
C GLY A 263 -5.57 15.83 -4.87
N VAL A 264 -5.25 14.64 -4.37
CA VAL A 264 -5.47 13.39 -5.08
C VAL A 264 -6.92 12.89 -4.95
N HIS A 265 -7.38 12.09 -5.92
CA HIS A 265 -8.70 11.47 -5.87
C HIS A 265 -8.80 10.45 -4.75
N PHE A 266 -7.71 9.75 -4.48
CA PHE A 266 -7.63 8.84 -3.34
C PHE A 266 -6.19 8.62 -2.89
N MET A 267 -6.05 8.20 -1.64
CA MET A 267 -4.78 7.79 -1.06
C MET A 267 -4.87 6.36 -0.55
N MET A 268 -3.78 5.62 -0.72
CA MET A 268 -3.58 4.27 -0.18
C MET A 268 -2.43 4.28 0.83
N ALA A 269 -2.50 3.39 1.82
CA ALA A 269 -1.40 3.15 2.74
C ALA A 269 -1.38 1.70 3.21
N ASP A 270 -0.29 0.98 2.96
CA ASP A 270 -0.07 -0.42 3.41
C ASP A 270 1.14 -0.52 4.36
N GLY A 271 1.38 0.54 5.14
CA GLY A 271 2.50 0.62 6.08
C GLY A 271 2.43 -0.44 7.18
N GLY A 272 3.60 -0.92 7.59
CA GLY A 272 3.72 -1.86 8.70
C GLY A 272 5.18 -2.14 9.04
N PHE A 273 5.41 -2.58 10.27
CA PHE A 273 6.71 -3.00 10.75
C PHE A 273 6.76 -4.51 10.92
N THR A 274 7.96 -5.07 10.85
CA THR A 274 8.22 -6.42 11.33
C THR A 274 8.24 -6.37 12.86
N VAL A 275 7.35 -7.13 13.48
CA VAL A 275 7.17 -7.20 14.94
C VAL A 275 7.42 -8.63 15.47
N GLU A 276 8.41 -9.32 14.89
CA GLU A 276 8.72 -10.70 15.27
C GLU A 276 8.87 -10.85 16.79
N GLY A 277 8.04 -11.71 17.39
CA GLY A 277 7.98 -11.91 18.84
C GLY A 277 7.26 -10.80 19.65
N GLN A 278 6.64 -9.82 18.96
CA GLN A 278 5.88 -8.72 19.58
C GLN A 278 4.49 -8.54 18.93
N GLU A 279 3.95 -9.60 18.35
CA GLU A 279 2.67 -9.55 17.63
C GLU A 279 1.50 -9.17 18.54
N ASN A 280 1.61 -9.43 19.84
CA ASN A 280 0.59 -9.07 20.83
C ASN A 280 0.46 -7.56 21.04
N ILE A 281 1.55 -6.81 20.87
CA ILE A 281 1.58 -5.34 21.05
C ILE A 281 1.75 -4.58 19.73
N GLN A 282 1.52 -5.24 18.60
CA GLN A 282 1.67 -4.65 17.27
C GLN A 282 0.87 -3.38 17.08
N GLU A 283 -0.33 -3.29 17.66
CA GLU A 283 -1.15 -2.08 17.65
C GLU A 283 -0.45 -0.91 18.33
N ILE A 284 0.10 -1.13 19.54
CA ILE A 284 0.82 -0.10 20.30
C ILE A 284 2.03 0.41 19.51
N LEU A 285 2.81 -0.50 18.92
CA LEU A 285 3.97 -0.14 18.11
C LEU A 285 3.60 0.61 16.84
N SER A 286 2.44 0.33 16.27
CA SER A 286 1.98 0.91 15.00
C SER A 286 1.19 2.21 15.16
N LYS A 287 0.87 2.66 16.38
CA LYS A 287 -0.07 3.77 16.62
C LYS A 287 0.34 5.08 15.92
N GLN A 288 1.63 5.47 15.98
CA GLN A 288 2.10 6.68 15.31
C GLN A 288 2.10 6.50 13.78
N LEU A 289 2.34 5.29 13.28
CA LEU A 289 2.24 5.00 11.85
C LEU A 289 0.80 5.16 11.34
N TYR A 290 -0.20 4.66 12.09
CA TYR A 290 -1.60 4.87 11.76
C TYR A 290 -1.94 6.37 11.72
N LEU A 291 -1.55 7.09 12.78
CA LEU A 291 -1.75 8.53 12.86
C LEU A 291 -1.17 9.26 11.65
N CYS A 292 0.08 8.99 11.29
CA CYS A 292 0.74 9.66 10.18
C CYS A 292 0.06 9.35 8.85
N GLN A 293 -0.32 8.09 8.59
CA GLN A 293 -1.03 7.72 7.37
C GLN A 293 -2.39 8.45 7.26
N PHE A 294 -3.12 8.61 8.37
CA PHE A 294 -4.38 9.33 8.41
C PHE A 294 -4.17 10.84 8.23
N LEU A 295 -3.13 11.39 8.86
CA LEU A 295 -2.70 12.77 8.70
C LEU A 295 -2.41 13.11 7.24
N PHE A 296 -1.62 12.27 6.55
CA PHE A 296 -1.35 12.46 5.14
C PHE A 296 -2.65 12.46 4.33
N ALA A 297 -3.54 11.49 4.57
CA ALA A 297 -4.80 11.37 3.83
C ALA A 297 -5.69 12.60 3.96
N LEU A 298 -5.88 13.10 5.19
CA LEU A 298 -6.75 14.27 5.42
C LEU A 298 -6.22 15.54 4.74
N HIS A 299 -4.90 15.66 4.58
CA HIS A 299 -4.29 16.83 3.97
C HIS A 299 -4.15 16.77 2.45
N ILE A 300 -3.96 15.57 1.86
CA ILE A 300 -3.67 15.47 0.42
C ILE A 300 -4.82 14.90 -0.41
N VAL A 301 -5.81 14.25 0.20
CA VAL A 301 -7.00 13.77 -0.51
C VAL A 301 -7.96 14.94 -0.72
N ARG A 302 -8.46 15.11 -1.93
CA ARG A 302 -9.45 16.15 -2.28
C ARG A 302 -10.79 15.93 -1.59
N THR A 303 -11.59 16.96 -1.47
CA THR A 303 -13.00 16.83 -1.06
C THR A 303 -13.74 15.87 -2.01
N GLY A 304 -14.54 14.98 -1.46
CA GLY A 304 -15.20 13.90 -2.21
C GLY A 304 -14.28 12.73 -2.60
N GLY A 305 -12.99 12.80 -2.24
CA GLY A 305 -12.01 11.73 -2.50
C GLY A 305 -12.08 10.58 -1.49
N HIS A 306 -11.24 9.56 -1.69
CA HIS A 306 -11.29 8.31 -0.95
C HIS A 306 -9.98 8.00 -0.25
N PHE A 307 -10.05 7.11 0.75
CA PHE A 307 -8.88 6.68 1.49
C PHE A 307 -8.97 5.20 1.85
N VAL A 308 -7.85 4.49 1.79
CA VAL A 308 -7.69 3.13 2.29
C VAL A 308 -6.38 3.00 3.05
N CYS A 309 -6.44 2.43 4.24
CA CYS A 309 -5.25 2.22 5.06
C CYS A 309 -5.29 0.88 5.77
N LYS A 310 -4.15 0.21 5.78
CA LYS A 310 -3.94 -0.99 6.59
C LYS A 310 -3.90 -0.64 8.07
N LEU A 311 -4.65 -1.42 8.84
CA LEU A 311 -4.59 -1.45 10.28
C LEU A 311 -4.31 -2.89 10.74
N PHE A 312 -3.81 -3.02 11.96
CA PHE A 312 -3.79 -4.29 12.67
C PHE A 312 -4.95 -4.32 13.69
N ASP A 313 -4.69 -4.70 14.91
CA ASP A 313 -5.71 -4.62 15.95
C ASP A 313 -6.12 -3.16 16.24
N ILE A 314 -7.35 -2.97 16.72
CA ILE A 314 -7.95 -1.66 17.01
C ILE A 314 -8.68 -1.78 18.35
N PHE A 315 -7.94 -2.11 19.41
CA PHE A 315 -8.49 -2.32 20.76
C PHE A 315 -8.33 -1.09 21.65
N THR A 316 -7.23 -0.31 21.43
CA THR A 316 -6.90 0.83 22.29
C THR A 316 -7.78 2.05 22.00
N PRO A 317 -8.07 2.88 23.02
CA PRO A 317 -8.79 4.15 22.82
C PRO A 317 -8.15 5.08 21.80
N PHE A 318 -6.82 5.06 21.68
CA PHE A 318 -6.11 5.86 20.68
C PHE A 318 -6.45 5.41 19.25
N SER A 319 -6.35 4.12 18.96
CA SER A 319 -6.63 3.58 17.62
C SER A 319 -8.10 3.73 17.24
N VAL A 320 -9.02 3.47 18.19
CA VAL A 320 -10.45 3.70 17.97
C VAL A 320 -10.75 5.17 17.78
N GLY A 321 -10.09 6.06 18.54
CA GLY A 321 -10.18 7.51 18.37
C GLY A 321 -9.75 7.97 16.97
N LEU A 322 -8.69 7.38 16.39
CA LEU A 322 -8.30 7.64 15.02
C LEU A 322 -9.41 7.24 14.03
N VAL A 323 -9.99 6.05 14.18
CA VAL A 323 -11.11 5.59 13.35
C VAL A 323 -12.32 6.51 13.51
N TYR A 324 -12.61 6.97 14.74
CA TYR A 324 -13.70 7.91 15.01
C TYR A 324 -13.50 9.24 14.28
N LEU A 325 -12.29 9.79 14.28
CA LEU A 325 -11.98 11.03 13.54
C LEU A 325 -12.16 10.85 12.03
N MET A 326 -11.83 9.69 11.48
CA MET A 326 -12.10 9.40 10.06
C MET A 326 -13.59 9.21 9.79
N TYR A 327 -14.34 8.60 10.72
CA TYR A 327 -15.80 8.50 10.66
C TYR A 327 -16.48 9.88 10.65
N ARG A 328 -15.89 10.89 11.34
CA ARG A 328 -16.34 12.28 11.29
C ARG A 328 -15.91 13.01 10.01
N ALA A 329 -14.79 12.64 9.40
CA ALA A 329 -14.18 13.32 8.25
C ALA A 329 -14.65 12.80 6.89
N PHE A 330 -15.28 11.62 6.82
CA PHE A 330 -15.77 11.01 5.58
C PHE A 330 -17.25 10.66 5.68
N GLU A 331 -17.96 10.67 4.54
CA GLU A 331 -19.39 10.35 4.53
C GLU A 331 -19.65 8.86 4.81
N ARG A 332 -18.77 7.97 4.33
CA ARG A 332 -18.91 6.53 4.53
C ARG A 332 -17.57 5.92 4.95
N VAL A 333 -17.61 5.16 6.03
CA VAL A 333 -16.44 4.47 6.58
C VAL A 333 -16.78 3.01 6.90
N CYS A 334 -15.85 2.10 6.67
CA CYS A 334 -15.96 0.73 7.19
C CYS A 334 -14.59 0.16 7.54
N ILE A 335 -14.58 -0.82 8.42
CA ILE A 335 -13.43 -1.69 8.71
C ILE A 335 -13.66 -3.00 7.98
N HIS A 336 -12.73 -3.39 7.11
CA HIS A 336 -12.85 -4.58 6.29
C HIS A 336 -11.58 -5.44 6.34
N LYS A 337 -11.76 -6.76 6.46
CA LYS A 337 -10.68 -7.74 6.36
C LYS A 337 -10.80 -8.49 5.03
N PRO A 338 -10.04 -8.11 3.99
CA PRO A 338 -10.18 -8.74 2.67
C PRO A 338 -9.68 -10.19 2.69
N ASN A 339 -10.23 -11.02 1.83
CA ASN A 339 -9.84 -12.44 1.65
C ASN A 339 -8.34 -12.61 1.37
N THR A 340 -7.71 -11.65 0.74
CA THR A 340 -6.26 -11.63 0.49
C THR A 340 -5.43 -11.35 1.73
N SER A 341 -6.01 -10.84 2.82
CA SER A 341 -5.40 -10.82 4.14
C SER A 341 -5.49 -12.21 4.76
N ARG A 342 -4.38 -12.71 5.30
CA ARG A 342 -4.38 -14.06 5.90
C ARG A 342 -5.35 -14.14 7.09
N PRO A 343 -6.19 -15.17 7.20
CA PRO A 343 -7.15 -15.29 8.31
C PRO A 343 -6.50 -15.20 9.70
N ALA A 344 -5.31 -15.78 9.84
CA ALA A 344 -4.59 -15.88 11.12
C ALA A 344 -3.90 -14.57 11.58
N ASN A 345 -3.83 -13.53 10.76
CA ASN A 345 -3.24 -12.24 11.17
C ASN A 345 -4.33 -11.21 11.52
N SER A 346 -3.95 -10.18 12.26
CA SER A 346 -4.86 -9.09 12.64
C SER A 346 -5.11 -8.06 11.53
N GLU A 347 -4.39 -8.16 10.41
CA GLU A 347 -4.45 -7.21 9.29
C GLU A 347 -5.87 -7.00 8.77
N ARG A 348 -6.32 -5.78 8.79
CA ARG A 348 -7.59 -5.27 8.27
C ARG A 348 -7.36 -3.90 7.65
N TYR A 349 -8.38 -3.34 7.01
CA TYR A 349 -8.29 -2.05 6.34
C TYR A 349 -9.43 -1.15 6.76
N ILE A 350 -9.13 0.12 7.01
CA ILE A 350 -10.14 1.17 7.02
C ILE A 350 -10.36 1.64 5.59
N ILE A 351 -11.61 1.72 5.18
CA ILE A 351 -12.04 2.21 3.86
C ILE A 351 -12.92 3.42 4.08
N CYS A 352 -12.55 4.54 3.49
CA CYS A 352 -13.25 5.81 3.63
C CYS A 352 -13.66 6.33 2.25
N LYS A 353 -14.94 6.68 2.10
CA LYS A 353 -15.50 7.27 0.87
C LYS A 353 -15.95 8.69 1.12
N TRP A 354 -15.66 9.56 0.15
CA TRP A 354 -16.15 10.94 0.06
C TRP A 354 -15.75 11.78 1.26
N LYS A 355 -14.49 12.24 1.22
CA LYS A 355 -13.96 13.16 2.21
C LYS A 355 -14.81 14.43 2.29
N ARG A 356 -15.22 14.81 3.48
CA ARG A 356 -16.01 15.99 3.75
C ARG A 356 -15.18 17.27 3.57
N GLN A 357 -15.85 18.37 3.25
CA GLN A 357 -15.19 19.66 3.06
C GLN A 357 -14.79 20.31 4.40
N ASP A 358 -15.56 20.06 5.45
CA ASP A 358 -15.46 20.69 6.78
C ASP A 358 -14.49 20.00 7.73
N CYS A 359 -13.58 19.13 7.24
CA CYS A 359 -12.70 18.31 8.09
C CYS A 359 -11.27 18.87 8.27
N ALA A 360 -11.02 20.11 7.91
CA ALA A 360 -9.68 20.71 8.00
C ALA A 360 -9.13 20.73 9.43
N ASP A 361 -9.97 21.06 10.41
CA ASP A 361 -9.59 21.11 11.83
C ASP A 361 -9.18 19.73 12.36
N ILE A 362 -9.81 18.65 11.88
CA ILE A 362 -9.40 17.28 12.22
C ILE A 362 -8.00 17.00 11.67
N ALA A 363 -7.70 17.44 10.45
CA ALA A 363 -6.39 17.26 9.83
C ALA A 363 -5.29 18.01 10.61
N ASP A 364 -5.54 19.25 10.99
CA ASP A 364 -4.62 20.06 11.78
C ASP A 364 -4.44 19.49 13.21
N TYR A 365 -5.50 18.98 13.80
CA TYR A 365 -5.42 18.30 15.10
C TYR A 365 -4.53 17.05 15.03
N LEU A 366 -4.68 16.19 14.03
CA LEU A 366 -3.80 15.03 13.88
C LEU A 366 -2.33 15.44 13.69
N TYR A 367 -2.08 16.56 13.02
CA TYR A 367 -0.74 17.12 12.93
C TYR A 367 -0.19 17.51 14.32
N GLU A 368 -0.99 18.20 15.15
CA GLU A 368 -0.61 18.56 16.54
C GLU A 368 -0.34 17.31 17.39
N VAL A 369 -1.15 16.26 17.25
CA VAL A 369 -0.92 14.98 17.96
C VAL A 369 0.40 14.34 17.52
N ASN A 370 0.74 14.36 16.22
CA ASN A 370 2.04 13.85 15.76
C ASN A 370 3.21 14.66 16.33
N CYS A 371 3.12 15.98 16.34
CA CYS A 371 4.11 16.85 16.97
C CYS A 371 4.29 16.50 18.45
N ARG A 372 3.20 16.23 19.16
CA ARG A 372 3.25 15.86 20.58
C ARG A 372 3.91 14.51 20.81
N LEU A 373 3.60 13.51 20.00
CA LEU A 373 4.26 12.20 20.06
C LEU A 373 5.78 12.31 19.78
N ASN A 374 6.17 13.14 18.82
CA ASN A 374 7.59 13.41 18.55
C ASN A 374 8.28 14.08 19.75
N GLN A 375 7.64 15.05 20.40
CA GLN A 375 8.17 15.70 21.61
C GLN A 375 8.35 14.72 22.78
N LEU A 376 7.43 13.77 22.95
CA LEU A 376 7.51 12.70 23.94
C LEU A 376 8.54 11.63 23.58
N GLY A 377 9.15 11.70 22.38
CA GLY A 377 10.17 10.77 21.92
C GLY A 377 9.63 9.38 21.60
N PHE A 378 8.37 9.29 21.13
CA PHE A 378 7.80 8.03 20.67
C PHE A 378 8.61 7.51 19.48
N THR A 379 9.06 6.26 19.53
CA THR A 379 9.71 5.58 18.42
C THR A 379 9.15 4.17 18.25
N HIS A 380 8.96 3.76 17.02
CA HIS A 380 8.49 2.41 16.68
C HIS A 380 9.40 1.26 17.17
N LEU A 381 10.64 1.59 17.58
CA LEU A 381 11.61 0.62 18.11
C LEU A 381 11.50 0.43 19.64
N GLY A 382 10.51 1.03 20.27
CA GLY A 382 10.29 0.86 21.71
C GLY A 382 11.32 1.53 22.63
N SER A 383 12.35 2.17 22.09
CA SER A 383 13.40 2.85 22.86
C SER A 383 13.00 4.28 23.20
N THR A 384 11.92 4.48 23.93
CA THR A 384 11.54 5.82 24.39
C THR A 384 12.14 6.11 25.75
N ARG A 385 12.58 7.35 25.93
CA ARG A 385 13.03 7.85 27.24
C ARG A 385 11.86 8.31 28.13
N SER A 386 10.69 8.55 27.53
CA SER A 386 9.51 9.03 28.26
C SER A 386 8.58 7.89 28.65
N MET A 387 8.14 7.91 29.91
CA MET A 387 7.05 7.04 30.41
C MET A 387 5.68 7.61 30.08
N THR A 388 5.61 8.82 29.53
CA THR A 388 4.38 9.50 29.16
C THR A 388 4.10 9.31 27.68
N ASP A 389 2.85 9.10 27.33
CA ASP A 389 2.37 8.90 25.96
C ASP A 389 1.02 9.61 25.76
N VAL A 390 0.63 9.88 24.52
CA VAL A 390 -0.73 10.31 24.19
C VAL A 390 -1.62 9.06 24.17
N THR A 391 -2.50 8.93 25.14
CA THR A 391 -3.34 7.73 25.33
C THR A 391 -4.70 7.84 24.63
N HIS A 392 -5.26 9.04 24.55
CA HIS A 392 -6.55 9.31 23.93
C HIS A 392 -6.45 10.57 23.04
N ILE A 393 -7.12 10.53 21.92
CA ILE A 393 -7.27 11.68 21.01
C ILE A 393 -8.75 12.04 20.81
N VAL A 394 -9.65 11.23 21.34
CA VAL A 394 -11.08 11.47 21.46
C VAL A 394 -11.49 10.99 22.85
N PRO A 395 -12.33 11.73 23.60
CA PRO A 395 -12.84 11.28 24.89
C PRO A 395 -13.61 9.97 24.76
N LEU A 396 -13.35 9.03 25.66
CA LEU A 396 -13.98 7.73 25.64
C LEU A 396 -15.50 7.84 25.77
N GLU A 397 -15.95 8.74 26.64
CA GLU A 397 -17.37 9.01 26.88
C GLU A 397 -18.09 9.48 25.61
N LEU A 398 -17.42 10.28 24.78
CA LEU A 398 -17.97 10.76 23.52
C LEU A 398 -18.12 9.61 22.52
N ILE A 399 -17.13 8.72 22.43
CA ILE A 399 -17.19 7.54 21.58
C ILE A 399 -18.32 6.60 22.04
N MET A 400 -18.47 6.41 23.35
CA MET A 400 -19.52 5.54 23.92
C MET A 400 -20.93 6.12 23.76
N GLN A 401 -21.07 7.44 23.72
CA GLN A 401 -22.37 8.11 23.47
C GLN A 401 -22.83 7.97 22.02
N ASP A 402 -21.90 7.77 21.08
CA ASP A 402 -22.23 7.40 19.68
C ASP A 402 -22.45 5.88 19.61
N GLU A 403 -23.62 5.44 20.06
CA GLU A 403 -23.95 4.01 20.21
C GLU A 403 -23.74 3.23 18.89
N ALA A 404 -24.10 3.82 17.75
CA ALA A 404 -23.97 3.18 16.46
C ALA A 404 -22.48 2.92 16.11
N PHE A 405 -21.62 3.91 16.33
CA PHE A 405 -20.19 3.77 16.11
C PHE A 405 -19.56 2.79 17.12
N PHE A 406 -19.91 2.91 18.40
CA PHE A 406 -19.39 2.07 19.47
C PHE A 406 -19.69 0.59 19.23
N GLU A 407 -20.96 0.27 18.96
CA GLU A 407 -21.40 -1.10 18.67
C GLU A 407 -20.76 -1.65 17.38
N TYR A 408 -20.64 -0.81 16.35
CA TYR A 408 -19.93 -1.21 15.13
C TYR A 408 -18.48 -1.61 15.41
N MET A 409 -17.73 -0.79 16.18
CA MET A 409 -16.32 -1.07 16.49
C MET A 409 -16.16 -2.34 17.31
N ARG A 410 -17.02 -2.52 18.33
CA ARG A 410 -17.00 -3.71 19.18
C ARG A 410 -17.31 -4.97 18.37
N ASN A 411 -18.37 -4.94 17.57
CA ASN A 411 -18.75 -6.06 16.72
C ASN A 411 -17.67 -6.38 15.67
N SER A 412 -17.07 -5.37 15.05
CA SER A 412 -15.98 -5.54 14.09
C SER A 412 -14.74 -6.19 14.72
N ASN A 413 -14.36 -5.75 15.93
CA ASN A 413 -13.23 -6.32 16.66
C ASN A 413 -13.48 -7.77 17.08
N ASN A 414 -14.66 -8.06 17.62
CA ASN A 414 -15.05 -9.41 18.01
C ASN A 414 -15.03 -10.35 16.79
N LEU A 415 -15.68 -9.96 15.69
CA LEU A 415 -15.75 -10.76 14.49
C LEU A 415 -14.35 -11.04 13.89
N CYS A 416 -13.51 -10.01 13.78
CA CYS A 416 -12.14 -10.18 13.30
C CYS A 416 -11.31 -11.04 14.26
N GLY A 417 -11.52 -10.91 15.57
CA GLY A 417 -10.89 -11.73 16.59
C GLY A 417 -11.28 -13.22 16.46
N GLU A 418 -12.56 -13.52 16.31
CA GLU A 418 -13.05 -14.88 16.10
C GLU A 418 -12.47 -15.53 14.83
N TRP A 419 -12.42 -14.79 13.72
CA TRP A 419 -11.80 -15.27 12.49
C TRP A 419 -10.32 -15.54 12.67
N GLN A 420 -9.63 -14.66 13.41
CA GLN A 420 -8.21 -14.81 13.70
C GLN A 420 -7.94 -16.03 14.59
N ILE A 421 -8.72 -16.23 15.64
CA ILE A 421 -8.64 -17.40 16.54
C ILE A 421 -8.78 -18.69 15.71
N MET A 422 -9.79 -18.76 14.85
CA MET A 422 -10.04 -19.93 14.01
C MET A 422 -8.91 -20.15 12.99
N GLY A 423 -8.38 -19.08 12.40
CA GLY A 423 -7.24 -19.13 11.49
C GLY A 423 -5.95 -19.61 12.17
N LEU A 424 -5.68 -19.14 13.39
CA LEU A 424 -4.55 -19.56 14.21
C LEU A 424 -4.70 -21.03 14.64
N ALA A 425 -5.87 -21.43 15.12
CA ALA A 425 -6.17 -22.84 15.47
C ALA A 425 -6.01 -23.79 14.28
N LYS A 426 -6.41 -23.36 13.08
CA LYS A 426 -6.18 -24.12 11.83
C LYS A 426 -4.69 -24.31 11.53
N ILE A 427 -3.87 -23.26 11.68
CA ILE A 427 -2.41 -23.38 11.48
C ILE A 427 -1.83 -24.39 12.46
N VAL A 428 -2.22 -24.35 13.75
CA VAL A 428 -1.77 -25.34 14.76
C VAL A 428 -2.15 -26.75 14.35
N ALA A 429 -3.39 -26.99 13.91
CA ALA A 429 -3.84 -28.30 13.44
C ALA A 429 -3.00 -28.79 12.23
N PHE A 430 -2.66 -27.89 11.29
CA PHE A 430 -1.85 -28.19 10.10
C PHE A 430 -0.36 -28.37 10.42
N ALA A 431 0.14 -27.72 11.47
CA ALA A 431 1.50 -27.96 11.96
C ALA A 431 1.62 -29.35 12.57
N LYS A 432 0.64 -29.76 13.41
CA LYS A 432 0.58 -31.09 14.00
C LYS A 432 0.44 -32.22 12.98
N ASN A 433 -0.34 -31.99 11.92
CA ASN A 433 -0.60 -32.98 10.89
C ASN A 433 -0.16 -32.45 9.50
N GLN A 434 1.00 -32.89 9.07
CA GLN A 434 1.57 -32.50 7.78
C GLN A 434 0.81 -33.01 6.56
N ASN A 435 -0.07 -33.98 6.72
CA ASN A 435 -0.89 -34.52 5.63
C ASN A 435 -2.13 -33.65 5.36
N LEU A 436 -2.48 -32.72 6.28
CA LEU A 436 -3.56 -31.79 6.05
C LEU A 436 -3.15 -30.76 5.00
N HIS A 437 -4.04 -30.50 4.06
CA HIS A 437 -3.92 -29.46 3.06
C HIS A 437 -5.30 -28.89 2.73
N GLU A 438 -5.33 -27.61 2.36
CA GLU A 438 -6.56 -26.94 1.94
C GLU A 438 -6.83 -27.25 0.46
N GLY A 439 -7.75 -28.15 0.21
CA GLY A 439 -8.03 -28.66 -1.15
C GLY A 439 -8.75 -27.67 -2.07
N ARG A 440 -9.31 -26.59 -1.50
CA ARG A 440 -10.11 -25.60 -2.26
C ARG A 440 -9.27 -24.48 -2.90
N GLN A 441 -7.97 -24.39 -2.61
CA GLN A 441 -7.12 -23.26 -2.99
C GLN A 441 -7.18 -22.91 -4.49
N SER A 442 -7.14 -23.90 -5.37
CA SER A 442 -7.19 -23.68 -6.83
C SER A 442 -8.54 -23.13 -7.27
N TYR A 443 -9.62 -23.73 -6.81
CA TYR A 443 -10.97 -23.29 -7.10
C TYR A 443 -11.23 -21.84 -6.61
N ILE A 444 -10.80 -21.54 -5.37
CA ILE A 444 -10.93 -20.22 -4.76
C ILE A 444 -10.17 -19.19 -5.58
N ARG A 445 -8.91 -19.50 -5.95
CA ARG A 445 -8.10 -18.64 -6.80
C ARG A 445 -8.83 -18.26 -8.09
N ASP A 446 -9.33 -19.25 -8.82
CA ASP A 446 -9.97 -19.01 -10.12
C ASP A 446 -11.23 -18.14 -9.97
N LYS A 447 -12.02 -18.39 -8.93
CA LYS A 447 -13.22 -17.58 -8.63
C LYS A 447 -12.86 -16.15 -8.23
N CYS A 448 -11.89 -15.96 -7.32
CA CYS A 448 -11.44 -14.63 -6.91
C CYS A 448 -10.90 -13.83 -8.09
N LEU A 449 -10.05 -14.41 -8.93
CA LEU A 449 -9.51 -13.72 -10.11
C LEU A 449 -10.62 -13.30 -11.09
N GLN A 450 -11.63 -14.15 -11.27
CA GLN A 450 -12.80 -13.82 -12.08
C GLN A 450 -13.59 -12.64 -11.51
N LEU A 451 -13.92 -12.66 -10.21
CA LEU A 451 -14.63 -11.59 -9.51
C LEU A 451 -13.86 -10.25 -9.55
N TRP A 452 -12.55 -10.30 -9.34
CA TRP A 452 -11.72 -9.10 -9.33
C TRP A 452 -11.31 -8.64 -10.74
N LYS A 453 -11.78 -9.33 -11.78
CA LYS A 453 -11.46 -9.04 -13.19
C LYS A 453 -9.95 -8.99 -13.44
N VAL A 454 -9.20 -9.90 -12.84
CA VAL A 454 -7.76 -10.08 -13.03
C VAL A 454 -7.53 -11.33 -13.86
N LYS A 455 -6.87 -11.19 -15.01
CA LYS A 455 -6.56 -12.33 -15.88
C LYS A 455 -5.43 -13.16 -15.27
N GLN A 456 -5.55 -14.48 -15.39
CA GLN A 456 -4.44 -15.36 -15.03
C GLN A 456 -3.34 -15.25 -16.10
N GLN A 457 -2.21 -14.69 -15.71
CA GLN A 457 -1.05 -14.51 -16.57
C GLN A 457 0.23 -14.86 -15.81
N VAL A 458 1.28 -15.19 -16.54
CA VAL A 458 2.62 -15.38 -15.97
C VAL A 458 3.31 -14.02 -15.92
N ARG A 459 3.94 -13.70 -14.79
CA ARG A 459 4.75 -12.49 -14.66
C ARG A 459 5.93 -12.56 -15.64
N ARG A 460 6.02 -11.60 -16.53
CA ARG A 460 7.09 -11.47 -17.51
C ARG A 460 7.59 -10.04 -17.50
N ALA A 461 8.90 -9.89 -17.53
CA ALA A 461 9.50 -8.58 -17.77
C ALA A 461 8.99 -8.04 -19.12
N PRO A 462 8.73 -6.73 -19.23
CA PRO A 462 8.41 -6.13 -20.50
C PRO A 462 9.56 -6.43 -21.50
N PRO A 463 9.24 -6.62 -22.79
CA PRO A 463 10.28 -6.83 -23.79
C PRO A 463 11.21 -5.62 -23.79
N ASN A 464 12.49 -5.87 -24.05
CA ASN A 464 13.47 -4.80 -24.23
C ASN A 464 13.22 -4.12 -25.58
N GLU A 465 12.23 -3.26 -25.60
CA GLU A 465 11.80 -2.53 -26.80
C GLU A 465 12.56 -1.21 -26.91
N LYS A 466 12.72 -0.75 -28.15
CA LYS A 466 13.15 0.64 -28.37
C LYS A 466 12.06 1.57 -27.83
N PRO A 467 12.40 2.73 -27.24
CA PRO A 467 11.43 3.68 -26.73
C PRO A 467 10.29 4.01 -27.70
N ASP A 468 10.61 4.21 -28.98
CA ASP A 468 9.63 4.49 -30.03
C ASP A 468 8.60 3.36 -30.20
N THR A 469 9.06 2.09 -30.15
CA THR A 469 8.18 0.92 -30.24
C THR A 469 7.29 0.80 -29.01
N ALA A 470 7.82 1.07 -27.83
CA ALA A 470 7.06 1.07 -26.58
C ALA A 470 5.98 2.15 -26.60
N VAL A 471 6.31 3.37 -27.08
CA VAL A 471 5.35 4.47 -27.28
C VAL A 471 4.23 4.02 -28.21
N MET A 472 4.58 3.51 -29.39
CA MET A 472 3.58 3.08 -30.39
C MET A 472 2.67 2.00 -29.83
N ARG A 473 3.23 1.00 -29.14
CA ARG A 473 2.42 -0.06 -28.50
C ARG A 473 1.45 0.49 -27.45
N LEU A 474 1.86 1.46 -26.67
CA LEU A 474 1.00 2.09 -25.66
C LEU A 474 -0.10 2.93 -26.32
N LEU A 475 0.20 3.60 -27.41
CA LEU A 475 -0.75 4.39 -28.16
C LEU A 475 -1.72 3.49 -28.95
N ASP A 476 -1.24 2.45 -29.63
CA ASP A 476 -2.06 1.49 -30.40
C ASP A 476 -3.07 0.76 -29.52
N ASN A 477 -2.70 0.41 -28.28
CA ASN A 477 -3.62 -0.20 -27.32
C ASN A 477 -4.65 0.80 -26.75
N GLN A 478 -4.59 2.08 -27.13
CA GLN A 478 -5.45 3.17 -26.65
C GLN A 478 -6.30 3.81 -27.76
N THR A 479 -6.40 3.17 -28.91
CA THR A 479 -7.11 3.71 -30.11
C THR A 479 -8.56 4.10 -29.88
N GLU A 480 -9.22 3.56 -28.86
CA GLU A 480 -10.58 3.98 -28.47
C GLU A 480 -10.67 5.45 -27.99
N PHE A 481 -9.52 6.08 -27.69
CA PHE A 481 -9.45 7.45 -27.17
C PHE A 481 -8.85 8.47 -28.15
N LEU A 482 -8.26 8.00 -29.23
CA LEU A 482 -7.69 8.85 -30.26
C LEU A 482 -8.63 8.84 -31.46
N HIS A 483 -9.54 9.81 -31.51
CA HIS A 483 -10.38 10.03 -32.68
C HIS A 483 -9.59 10.50 -33.92
N SER A 484 -8.27 10.46 -33.87
CA SER A 484 -7.39 10.86 -34.96
C SER A 484 -6.29 9.80 -35.13
N PRO A 485 -5.85 9.52 -36.38
CA PRO A 485 -4.75 8.61 -36.62
C PRO A 485 -3.50 9.09 -35.87
N VAL A 486 -2.87 8.17 -35.16
CA VAL A 486 -1.60 8.43 -34.49
C VAL A 486 -0.53 8.58 -35.55
N THR A 487 -0.06 9.78 -35.74
CA THR A 487 1.13 10.03 -36.54
C THR A 487 2.34 9.91 -35.67
N LEU A 488 3.35 9.15 -36.06
CA LEU A 488 4.62 9.11 -35.34
C LEU A 488 5.19 10.52 -35.30
N ILE A 489 5.30 11.06 -34.11
CA ILE A 489 5.82 12.40 -33.91
C ILE A 489 7.34 12.29 -33.85
N THR A 490 8.00 12.70 -34.93
CA THR A 490 9.45 12.88 -34.95
C THR A 490 9.80 14.33 -34.58
N PRO A 491 11.06 14.61 -34.20
CA PRO A 491 11.48 15.99 -33.93
C PRO A 491 11.24 16.92 -35.13
N GLU A 492 11.29 16.37 -36.35
CA GLU A 492 11.09 17.12 -37.61
C GLU A 492 9.62 17.49 -37.83
N ASN A 493 8.69 16.56 -37.60
CA ASN A 493 7.27 16.79 -37.86
C ASN A 493 6.51 17.39 -36.68
N LEU A 494 7.05 17.39 -35.45
CA LEU A 494 6.42 17.98 -34.29
C LEU A 494 6.15 19.48 -34.48
N SER A 495 7.09 20.19 -35.14
CA SER A 495 6.92 21.61 -35.49
C SER A 495 5.74 21.84 -36.44
N GLU A 496 5.50 20.92 -37.40
CA GLU A 496 4.37 21.00 -38.33
C GLU A 496 3.05 20.68 -37.64
N CYS A 497 3.04 19.75 -36.71
CA CYS A 497 1.87 19.45 -35.87
C CYS A 497 1.41 20.67 -35.07
N PHE A 498 2.33 21.46 -34.52
CA PHE A 498 2.00 22.73 -33.84
C PHE A 498 1.48 23.82 -34.78
N LYS A 499 1.97 23.87 -36.02
CA LYS A 499 1.51 24.85 -37.00
C LYS A 499 0.11 24.57 -37.54
N SER A 500 -0.30 23.29 -37.58
CA SER A 500 -1.61 22.89 -38.12
C SER A 500 -2.80 23.26 -37.24
N GLY A 501 -2.60 23.80 -36.04
CA GLY A 501 -3.66 24.25 -35.15
C GLY A 501 -4.53 23.13 -34.57
N ILE A 502 -4.10 21.88 -34.69
CA ILE A 502 -4.79 20.72 -34.10
C ILE A 502 -4.52 20.70 -32.61
N TYR A 503 -5.38 21.36 -31.84
CA TYR A 503 -5.21 21.58 -30.40
C TYR A 503 -5.61 20.40 -29.51
N ASP A 504 -6.12 19.32 -30.08
CA ASP A 504 -6.55 18.12 -29.34
C ASP A 504 -5.47 17.02 -29.26
N TRP A 505 -4.24 17.36 -29.54
CA TRP A 505 -3.15 16.40 -29.49
C TRP A 505 -2.77 16.06 -28.08
N LYS A 506 -2.89 14.80 -27.77
CA LYS A 506 -2.19 14.19 -26.64
C LYS A 506 -0.76 13.93 -27.08
N CYS A 507 0.05 14.96 -27.09
CA CYS A 507 1.47 14.85 -27.42
C CYS A 507 2.26 14.34 -26.22
N ILE A 508 3.32 13.61 -26.50
CA ILE A 508 4.37 13.29 -25.54
C ILE A 508 5.41 14.40 -25.65
N ILE A 509 5.28 15.41 -24.82
CA ILE A 509 6.21 16.55 -24.77
C ILE A 509 6.78 16.60 -23.37
N LEU A 510 8.09 16.59 -23.27
CA LEU A 510 8.82 16.87 -22.04
C LEU A 510 8.88 18.39 -21.88
N GLY A 511 8.02 18.92 -21.06
CA GLY A 511 8.10 20.33 -20.71
C GLY A 511 8.21 20.46 -19.21
N SER A 512 9.30 20.95 -18.69
CA SER A 512 9.39 21.45 -17.33
C SER A 512 10.70 22.17 -17.07
N ARG A 513 10.85 22.66 -15.86
CA ARG A 513 12.09 23.14 -15.30
C ARG A 513 13.13 22.01 -15.31
N ALA A 514 13.86 21.86 -16.40
CA ALA A 514 15.04 21.01 -16.41
C ALA A 514 16.20 21.82 -15.81
N HIS A 515 16.77 21.35 -14.72
CA HIS A 515 18.05 21.87 -14.25
C HIS A 515 19.13 21.41 -15.22
N LEU A 516 19.53 22.30 -16.13
CA LEU A 516 20.74 22.11 -16.92
C LEU A 516 21.92 22.50 -16.04
N GLN A 517 22.82 21.54 -15.76
CA GLN A 517 24.15 21.88 -15.31
C GLN A 517 24.99 22.18 -16.56
N PRO A 518 25.37 23.46 -16.82
CA PRO A 518 26.28 23.75 -17.90
C PRO A 518 27.66 23.24 -17.56
N SER A 519 28.23 22.39 -18.40
CA SER A 519 29.69 22.28 -18.46
C SER A 519 30.21 23.67 -18.86
N ALA A 520 31.02 24.26 -17.96
CA ALA A 520 31.48 25.62 -18.05
C ALA A 520 31.99 25.99 -19.44
N SER A 521 31.25 26.73 -20.23
CA SER A 521 31.84 27.69 -21.18
C SER A 521 30.93 28.43 -22.14
N THR A 522 29.61 28.16 -22.25
CA THR A 522 28.87 28.82 -23.35
C THR A 522 27.45 29.33 -23.05
N TYR A 523 26.96 29.21 -21.83
CA TYR A 523 25.73 29.92 -21.44
C TYR A 523 26.00 30.77 -20.22
N HIS A 524 26.10 32.08 -20.44
CA HIS A 524 26.00 33.07 -19.38
C HIS A 524 24.55 33.04 -18.84
N ASP A 525 24.48 32.87 -17.55
CA ASP A 525 23.32 32.83 -16.69
C ASP A 525 22.73 31.42 -16.41
N SER A 526 22.67 31.14 -15.13
CA SER A 526 21.90 30.09 -14.47
C SER A 526 20.38 30.32 -14.63
N GLN A 527 19.91 30.56 -15.86
CA GLN A 527 18.50 30.71 -16.15
C GLN A 527 17.88 29.33 -16.38
N GLU A 528 16.81 29.10 -15.67
CA GLU A 528 15.88 28.00 -15.96
C GLU A 528 15.49 28.10 -17.45
N ILE A 529 15.85 27.07 -18.24
CA ILE A 529 15.40 27.01 -19.62
C ILE A 529 13.98 26.49 -19.59
N ALA A 530 13.02 27.42 -19.69
CA ALA A 530 11.64 27.08 -19.93
C ALA A 530 11.47 26.76 -21.41
N GLY A 531 10.90 25.59 -21.75
CA GLY A 531 10.68 25.22 -23.16
C GLY A 531 10.18 23.81 -23.31
N PHE A 532 9.96 23.42 -24.57
CA PHE A 532 9.55 22.08 -24.91
C PHE A 532 10.78 21.22 -25.17
N PHE A 533 10.82 20.06 -24.53
CA PHE A 533 11.87 19.08 -24.70
C PHE A 533 11.28 17.76 -25.16
N LEU A 534 11.95 17.08 -26.06
CA LEU A 534 11.62 15.74 -26.50
C LEU A 534 12.81 14.83 -26.21
N GLY A 535 12.64 13.85 -25.35
CA GLY A 535 13.64 12.82 -25.07
C GLY A 535 13.43 11.61 -25.95
N ILE A 536 14.47 11.17 -26.65
CA ILE A 536 14.46 9.94 -27.44
C ILE A 536 15.60 9.05 -26.93
N GLY A 537 15.28 8.08 -26.10
CA GLY A 537 16.27 7.21 -25.49
C GLY A 537 17.18 7.94 -24.48
N ARG A 538 18.17 7.24 -23.93
CA ARG A 538 19.08 7.78 -22.90
C ARG A 538 20.02 8.91 -23.36
N SER A 539 20.12 9.16 -24.63
CA SER A 539 21.20 9.98 -25.18
C SER A 539 20.76 11.11 -26.10
N LYS A 540 19.49 11.28 -26.37
CA LYS A 540 19.05 12.31 -27.32
C LYS A 540 17.92 13.13 -26.74
N VAL A 541 18.23 14.37 -26.40
CA VAL A 541 17.24 15.36 -25.96
C VAL A 541 17.22 16.49 -26.95
N TYR A 542 16.03 16.89 -27.34
CA TYR A 542 15.79 17.98 -28.27
C TYR A 542 15.06 19.10 -27.55
N HIS A 543 15.46 20.32 -27.82
CA HIS A 543 14.82 21.54 -27.31
C HIS A 543 14.19 22.31 -28.48
N LEU A 544 12.93 22.68 -28.33
CA LEU A 544 12.23 23.52 -29.32
C LEU A 544 12.62 24.98 -29.11
N CYS A 545 13.38 25.52 -30.03
CA CYS A 545 13.77 26.91 -30.06
C CYS A 545 13.10 27.60 -31.25
N GLY A 546 12.08 28.43 -31.00
CA GLY A 546 11.23 28.99 -32.05
C GLY A 546 10.47 27.89 -32.80
N ASN A 547 10.72 27.72 -34.09
CA ASN A 547 10.07 26.71 -34.93
C ASN A 547 10.98 25.52 -35.29
N LYS A 548 12.13 25.38 -34.64
CA LYS A 548 13.10 24.31 -34.95
C LYS A 548 13.44 23.54 -33.69
N TRP A 549 13.49 22.22 -33.83
CA TRP A 549 14.03 21.33 -32.83
C TRP A 549 15.55 21.27 -32.94
N ASN A 550 16.23 21.69 -31.90
CA ASN A 550 17.68 21.61 -31.80
C ASN A 550 18.06 20.46 -30.87
N ARG A 551 18.88 19.53 -31.35
CA ARG A 551 19.44 18.50 -30.51
C ARG A 551 20.36 19.18 -29.49
N LEU A 552 20.15 18.87 -28.21
CA LEU A 552 21.06 19.31 -27.16
C LEU A 552 22.35 18.49 -27.24
N ARG A 553 23.45 19.13 -26.89
CA ARG A 553 24.78 18.50 -26.96
C ARG A 553 24.86 17.37 -25.96
N ASP A 554 25.65 16.33 -26.29
CA ASP A 554 25.78 15.11 -25.47
C ASP A 554 26.51 15.36 -24.13
N ASP A 555 27.12 16.53 -23.95
CA ASP A 555 27.78 16.98 -22.71
C ASP A 555 26.82 17.66 -21.72
N MET A 556 25.58 17.90 -22.11
CA MET A 556 24.55 18.45 -21.23
C MET A 556 23.87 17.31 -20.48
N LYS A 557 24.07 17.26 -19.18
CA LYS A 557 23.40 16.29 -18.30
C LYS A 557 22.06 16.86 -17.86
N PHE A 558 21.01 16.10 -18.13
CA PHE A 558 19.70 16.31 -17.54
C PHE A 558 19.55 15.35 -16.37
N GLU A 559 19.25 15.86 -15.21
CA GLU A 559 18.72 15.06 -14.12
C GLU A 559 17.20 15.13 -14.16
N LEU A 560 16.59 14.20 -14.86
CA LEU A 560 15.17 13.94 -14.75
C LEU A 560 15.00 12.77 -13.78
N SER A 561 14.23 12.97 -12.74
CA SER A 561 13.85 11.86 -11.86
C SER A 561 13.04 10.83 -12.67
N PRO A 562 13.35 9.53 -12.56
CA PRO A 562 12.53 8.48 -13.18
C PRO A 562 11.07 8.63 -12.74
N GLY A 563 10.15 8.57 -13.67
CA GLY A 563 8.72 8.67 -13.38
C GLY A 563 8.16 10.09 -13.25
N THR A 564 8.95 11.12 -13.57
CA THR A 564 8.43 12.50 -13.55
C THR A 564 7.43 12.71 -14.67
N LEU A 565 6.16 12.96 -14.31
CA LEU A 565 5.19 13.54 -15.23
C LEU A 565 5.45 15.03 -15.33
N ILE A 566 5.82 15.48 -16.51
CA ILE A 566 6.08 16.88 -16.75
C ILE A 566 4.85 17.49 -17.36
N TYR A 567 4.26 18.47 -16.66
CA TYR A 567 3.20 19.29 -17.21
C TYR A 567 3.84 20.37 -18.09
N GLY A 568 3.55 20.31 -19.39
CA GLY A 568 3.88 21.41 -20.28
C GLY A 568 2.76 22.45 -20.24
N GLU A 569 3.02 23.64 -19.75
CA GLU A 569 2.23 24.81 -20.15
C GLU A 569 2.59 25.12 -21.61
N ILE A 570 1.60 25.04 -22.50
CA ILE A 570 1.74 25.69 -23.81
C ILE A 570 1.52 27.19 -23.54
N VAL A 571 2.61 27.88 -23.24
CA VAL A 571 2.57 29.33 -23.14
C VAL A 571 2.34 29.85 -24.55
N LYS A 572 1.29 30.61 -24.73
CA LYS A 572 0.89 31.32 -25.96
C LYS A 572 1.87 32.38 -26.43
N GLU A 573 3.10 32.40 -25.98
CA GLU A 573 4.12 33.34 -26.48
C GLU A 573 4.44 33.18 -27.98
N MET A 574 4.03 32.09 -28.58
CA MET A 574 4.30 31.87 -30.01
C MET A 574 3.47 32.77 -30.96
N ARG A 575 2.48 33.55 -30.48
CA ARG A 575 1.66 34.40 -31.35
C ARG A 575 1.17 35.73 -30.76
N GLY A 576 1.74 36.26 -29.72
CA GLY A 576 1.41 37.64 -29.27
C GLY A 576 -0.04 37.92 -28.85
N GLU A 577 -0.85 36.91 -28.54
CA GLU A 577 -2.24 37.06 -28.13
C GLU A 577 -2.54 36.44 -26.75
N ALA A 578 -3.41 37.15 -26.05
CA ALA A 578 -3.73 37.01 -24.64
C ALA A 578 -3.86 35.60 -24.05
N ARG A 579 -3.37 35.48 -22.83
CA ARG A 579 -3.32 34.30 -21.94
C ARG A 579 -4.63 33.52 -21.91
N SER A 580 -4.65 32.34 -22.50
CA SER A 580 -5.53 31.26 -22.10
C SER A 580 -4.66 30.06 -21.77
N GLN A 581 -4.60 29.70 -20.50
CA GLN A 581 -3.98 28.49 -20.04
C GLN A 581 -4.80 27.30 -20.55
N ARG A 582 -4.24 26.50 -21.45
CA ARG A 582 -4.74 25.17 -21.78
C ARG A 582 -3.69 24.18 -21.32
N ARG A 583 -4.08 23.36 -20.35
CA ARG A 583 -3.24 22.28 -19.83
C ARG A 583 -3.23 21.12 -20.81
N VAL A 584 -2.07 20.64 -21.15
CA VAL A 584 -1.88 19.41 -21.92
C VAL A 584 -1.43 18.33 -20.95
N SER A 585 -2.25 17.32 -20.78
CA SER A 585 -1.82 16.12 -20.03
C SER A 585 -0.81 15.35 -20.84
N LEU A 586 0.37 15.16 -20.31
CA LEU A 586 1.49 14.60 -20.99
C LEU A 586 1.89 13.27 -20.38
N VAL A 587 2.05 12.23 -21.19
CA VAL A 587 2.63 10.97 -20.76
C VAL A 587 4.06 10.92 -21.26
N ILE A 588 4.99 10.86 -20.34
CA ILE A 588 6.39 10.63 -20.66
C ILE A 588 6.68 9.16 -20.48
N LEU A 589 7.18 8.58 -21.54
CA LEU A 589 7.69 7.23 -21.52
C LEU A 589 9.18 7.30 -21.26
N GLN A 590 9.55 6.96 -20.05
CA GLN A 590 10.93 6.72 -19.71
C GLN A 590 11.19 5.22 -19.66
N ASN A 591 11.77 4.68 -20.72
CA ASN A 591 12.77 3.64 -20.63
C ASN A 591 14.11 4.35 -20.80
N MET A 592 14.47 5.13 -19.84
CA MET A 592 15.74 5.81 -19.83
C MET A 592 16.64 5.24 -18.78
#